data_89b1333b96094c14277de674477a8067
#
_entry.id   89b1333b96094c14277de674477a8067
#
_cell.length_a   1.000
_cell.length_b   1.000
_cell.length_c   1.000
_cell.angle_alpha   90.00
_cell.angle_beta   90.00
_cell.angle_gamma   90.00
#
_symmetry.space_group_name_H-M   'P 1'
#
loop_
_entity.id
_entity.type
_entity.pdbx_description
1 polymer ?
#
loop_
_entity_poly.entity_id
_entity_poly.type
_entity_poly.pdbx_seq_one_letter_code
_entity_poly.pdbx_strand_id
1 'polypeptide(L)'
;MLGMSFCACFFSTGKSKDGKNSNRLTGLLMAVDSEYGFPLFYSIYQANKHDSSLFPDALNDITKRMSGIMQNLKGYTIVFDKGNNSQKNIEDISDLELIRSFVGSLCFTSYKSFANIPLKQFNKEYDKWNYVELKKEVFDQEAKIVICYSDVERQHQLDSFNKKIKETQQKLQKEIDSIKKKSDKNIKSKIEKYLYKNKIKSSKAKRYVNYSIDTMNDKYQVTLVKTNEAIKKQKTFGKRILFTYDLEMPAEKIVQLYHDKYKVEDAFRSFKRGEIVNYTPIFHWTDSKIRVQSFVNIMAYLLIKITDMKIRNYGDRLSLASTMEILEDIKEVTMIFSTKKTMSKVSYPSKYHEKIARILDLEKYES
;
A
#
# COMPACT_ATOMS: atom_id res chain seq x y z
N MET A 1 -6.72 14.66 -17.96
CA MET A 1 -6.91 13.20 -18.12
C MET A 1 -6.87 12.61 -16.72
N LEU A 2 -8.02 12.29 -16.14
CA LEU A 2 -8.10 11.72 -14.79
C LEU A 2 -7.62 10.27 -14.84
N GLY A 3 -6.40 10.02 -14.37
CA GLY A 3 -5.90 8.67 -14.15
C GLY A 3 -6.42 8.17 -12.81
N MET A 4 -7.37 7.26 -12.78
CA MET A 4 -7.81 6.61 -11.55
C MET A 4 -6.84 5.49 -11.19
N SER A 5 -6.21 5.60 -10.04
CA SER A 5 -5.47 4.50 -9.43
C SER A 5 -6.43 3.65 -8.61
N PHE A 6 -6.72 2.46 -9.09
CA PHE A 6 -7.50 1.47 -8.38
C PHE A 6 -6.57 0.54 -7.61
N CYS A 7 -6.51 0.65 -6.32
CA CYS A 7 -5.85 -0.34 -5.49
C CYS A 7 -6.86 -0.92 -4.51
N ALA A 8 -7.27 -2.14 -4.78
CA ALA A 8 -7.96 -2.95 -3.80
C ALA A 8 -6.94 -3.44 -2.76
N CYS A 9 -6.76 -2.71 -1.68
CA CYS A 9 -6.08 -3.23 -0.51
C CYS A 9 -7.12 -3.85 0.41
N PHE A 10 -7.08 -5.16 0.51
CA PHE A 10 -8.07 -5.97 1.19
C PHE A 10 -7.61 -6.33 2.59
N PHE A 11 -8.51 -6.18 3.53
CA PHE A 11 -8.41 -6.82 4.82
C PHE A 11 -9.18 -8.14 4.77
N SER A 12 -8.49 -9.27 4.63
CA SER A 12 -9.15 -10.56 4.68
C SER A 12 -9.06 -11.18 6.06
N THR A 13 -10.12 -11.84 6.46
CA THR A 13 -10.16 -12.70 7.65
C THR A 13 -9.73 -14.12 7.34
N GLY A 14 -9.32 -14.72 8.35
CA GLY A 14 -8.79 -16.06 8.47
C GLY A 14 -7.49 -16.00 9.25
N LYS A 15 -6.68 -15.00 9.03
CA LYS A 15 -5.53 -14.64 9.87
C LYS A 15 -5.32 -13.15 9.74
N SER A 16 -5.72 -12.38 10.74
CA SER A 16 -5.36 -10.98 10.85
C SER A 16 -3.88 -10.82 10.50
N LYS A 17 -3.55 -9.93 9.58
CA LYS A 17 -2.14 -9.57 9.31
C LYS A 17 -1.44 -9.08 10.58
N ASP A 18 -2.21 -8.65 11.56
CA ASP A 18 -1.76 -8.16 12.87
C ASP A 18 -1.74 -9.26 13.96
N GLY A 19 -1.98 -10.53 13.59
CA GLY A 19 -1.84 -11.68 14.49
C GLY A 19 -3.01 -11.92 15.46
N LYS A 20 -4.08 -11.13 15.39
CA LYS A 20 -5.27 -11.27 16.26
C LYS A 20 -6.28 -12.22 15.59
N ASN A 21 -6.34 -13.47 16.02
CA ASN A 21 -7.13 -14.52 15.37
C ASN A 21 -8.60 -14.60 15.83
N SER A 22 -9.03 -13.79 16.80
CA SER A 22 -10.36 -13.89 17.43
C SER A 22 -11.35 -12.81 17.02
N ASN A 23 -10.94 -11.81 16.24
CA ASN A 23 -11.80 -10.69 15.90
C ASN A 23 -12.57 -10.94 14.61
N ARG A 24 -13.85 -10.57 14.58
CA ARG A 24 -14.59 -10.44 13.32
C ARG A 24 -13.98 -9.30 12.51
N LEU A 25 -13.68 -9.54 11.24
CA LEU A 25 -13.02 -8.57 10.38
C LEU A 25 -13.95 -8.23 9.21
N THR A 26 -13.99 -6.97 8.87
CA THR A 26 -14.69 -6.45 7.69
C THR A 26 -13.65 -6.02 6.66
N GLY A 27 -13.88 -6.35 5.39
CA GLY A 27 -13.06 -5.86 4.29
C GLY A 27 -13.58 -4.51 3.79
N LEU A 28 -12.66 -3.61 3.47
CA LEU A 28 -12.95 -2.34 2.81
C LEU A 28 -12.19 -2.31 1.48
N LEU A 29 -12.92 -2.09 0.40
CA LEU A 29 -12.39 -1.82 -0.92
C LEU A 29 -12.54 -0.33 -1.19
N MET A 30 -11.53 0.29 -1.80
CA MET A 30 -11.57 1.71 -2.15
C MET A 30 -10.89 1.96 -3.49
N ALA A 31 -11.49 2.84 -4.29
CA ALA A 31 -10.84 3.47 -5.43
C ALA A 31 -10.58 4.94 -5.11
N VAL A 32 -9.39 5.42 -5.47
CA VAL A 32 -9.05 6.83 -5.33
C VAL A 32 -8.54 7.38 -6.67
N ASP A 33 -8.68 8.70 -6.86
CA ASP A 33 -8.07 9.35 -8.01
C ASP A 33 -6.53 9.41 -7.89
N SER A 34 -5.85 9.50 -9.03
CA SER A 34 -4.39 9.50 -9.08
C SER A 34 -3.75 10.86 -8.82
N GLU A 35 -4.52 11.95 -8.75
CA GLU A 35 -3.98 13.29 -8.57
C GLU A 35 -3.95 13.71 -7.10
N TYR A 36 -5.08 13.65 -6.42
CA TYR A 36 -5.22 14.10 -5.03
C TYR A 36 -5.46 12.96 -4.04
N GLY A 37 -5.83 11.77 -4.52
CA GLY A 37 -6.19 10.63 -3.67
C GLY A 37 -7.61 10.75 -3.11
N PHE A 38 -8.54 11.42 -3.80
CA PHE A 38 -9.94 11.48 -3.42
C PHE A 38 -10.58 10.09 -3.47
N PRO A 39 -11.35 9.70 -2.45
CA PRO A 39 -12.10 8.46 -2.49
C PRO A 39 -13.27 8.59 -3.49
N LEU A 40 -13.17 7.89 -4.62
CA LEU A 40 -14.17 7.91 -5.68
C LEU A 40 -15.20 6.81 -5.52
N PHE A 41 -14.78 5.70 -4.92
CA PHE A 41 -15.62 4.55 -4.68
C PHE A 41 -15.15 3.81 -3.45
N TYR A 42 -16.09 3.21 -2.72
CA TYR A 42 -15.79 2.22 -1.69
C TYR A 42 -16.86 1.13 -1.63
N SER A 43 -16.48 -0.02 -1.18
CA SER A 43 -17.36 -1.15 -0.90
C SER A 43 -16.91 -1.88 0.35
N ILE A 44 -17.89 -2.35 1.14
CA ILE A 44 -17.65 -3.11 2.36
C ILE A 44 -18.08 -4.54 2.09
N TYR A 45 -17.25 -5.49 2.46
CA TYR A 45 -17.50 -6.90 2.22
C TYR A 45 -17.09 -7.77 3.43
N GLN A 46 -17.60 -9.00 3.44
CA GLN A 46 -17.21 -9.99 4.43
C GLN A 46 -15.77 -10.44 4.17
N ALA A 47 -14.93 -10.28 5.16
CA ALA A 47 -13.51 -10.49 5.02
C ALA A 47 -13.07 -11.98 4.87
N ASN A 48 -13.99 -12.92 4.75
CA ASN A 48 -13.73 -14.33 4.40
C ASN A 48 -13.59 -14.57 2.88
N LYS A 49 -13.88 -13.57 2.05
CA LYS A 49 -13.70 -13.65 0.60
C LYS A 49 -12.26 -13.30 0.21
N HIS A 50 -11.72 -13.99 -0.79
CA HIS A 50 -10.41 -13.67 -1.35
C HIS A 50 -10.48 -12.42 -2.23
N ASP A 51 -9.45 -11.61 -2.17
CA ASP A 51 -9.33 -10.34 -2.90
C ASP A 51 -9.57 -10.51 -4.41
N SER A 52 -8.95 -11.53 -5.00
CA SER A 52 -9.06 -11.79 -6.44
C SER A 52 -10.48 -12.16 -6.90
N SER A 53 -11.31 -12.73 -6.01
CA SER A 53 -12.70 -13.09 -6.34
C SER A 53 -13.66 -11.89 -6.24
N LEU A 54 -13.26 -10.82 -5.54
CA LEU A 54 -14.07 -9.60 -5.38
C LEU A 54 -13.77 -8.55 -6.45
N PHE A 55 -12.65 -8.71 -7.14
CA PHE A 55 -12.17 -7.71 -8.09
C PHE A 55 -13.14 -7.49 -9.26
N PRO A 56 -13.70 -8.51 -9.94
CA PRO A 56 -14.68 -8.32 -11.01
C PRO A 56 -15.97 -7.62 -10.54
N ASP A 57 -16.52 -8.04 -9.39
CA ASP A 57 -17.75 -7.44 -8.85
C ASP A 57 -17.51 -5.95 -8.54
N ALA A 58 -16.36 -5.64 -7.95
CA ALA A 58 -15.97 -4.28 -7.63
C ALA A 58 -15.79 -3.40 -8.87
N LEU A 59 -15.17 -3.94 -9.93
CA LEU A 59 -15.03 -3.24 -11.21
C LEU A 59 -16.39 -2.91 -11.82
N ASN A 60 -17.30 -3.88 -11.85
CA ASN A 60 -18.67 -3.69 -12.36
C ASN A 60 -19.41 -2.62 -11.56
N ASP A 61 -19.31 -2.64 -10.23
CA ASP A 61 -19.95 -1.65 -9.36
C ASP A 61 -19.38 -0.25 -9.57
N ILE A 62 -18.06 -0.12 -9.71
CA ILE A 62 -17.40 1.14 -10.02
C ILE A 62 -17.87 1.66 -11.38
N THR A 63 -17.82 0.82 -12.40
CA THR A 63 -18.22 1.18 -13.76
C THR A 63 -19.65 1.68 -13.80
N LYS A 64 -20.58 0.97 -13.16
CA LYS A 64 -21.99 1.39 -13.05
C LYS A 64 -22.15 2.75 -12.36
N ARG A 65 -21.45 3.01 -11.27
CA ARG A 65 -21.53 4.28 -10.54
C ARG A 65 -20.88 5.42 -11.31
N MET A 66 -19.73 5.16 -11.92
CA MET A 66 -19.01 6.17 -12.68
C MET A 66 -19.71 6.54 -13.97
N SER A 67 -20.41 5.60 -14.64
CA SER A 67 -21.22 5.90 -15.84
C SER A 67 -22.33 6.92 -15.56
N GLY A 68 -22.95 6.88 -14.37
CA GLY A 68 -23.95 7.86 -13.96
C GLY A 68 -23.41 9.26 -13.68
N ILE A 69 -22.13 9.37 -13.31
CA ILE A 69 -21.51 10.64 -12.92
C ILE A 69 -20.74 11.27 -14.09
N MET A 70 -20.18 10.44 -14.97
CA MET A 70 -19.16 10.82 -15.96
C MET A 70 -19.64 10.67 -17.40
N GLN A 71 -20.88 11.06 -17.69
CA GLN A 71 -21.51 10.94 -19.04
C GLN A 71 -20.67 11.49 -20.20
N ASN A 72 -19.66 12.33 -19.94
CA ASN A 72 -18.82 12.99 -20.96
C ASN A 72 -17.32 12.67 -20.85
N LEU A 73 -16.89 11.69 -20.08
CA LEU A 73 -15.47 11.39 -19.93
C LEU A 73 -15.01 10.28 -20.88
N LYS A 74 -13.90 10.54 -21.56
CA LYS A 74 -13.22 9.61 -22.47
C LYS A 74 -12.51 8.49 -21.71
N GLY A 75 -13.22 7.63 -21.01
CA GLY A 75 -12.68 6.44 -20.33
C GLY A 75 -11.56 6.72 -19.31
N TYR A 76 -11.36 5.84 -18.37
CA TYR A 76 -10.33 5.95 -17.34
C TYR A 76 -9.32 4.78 -17.40
N THR A 77 -8.15 5.00 -16.83
CA THR A 77 -7.12 3.97 -16.69
C THR A 77 -7.17 3.39 -15.27
N ILE A 78 -7.26 2.08 -15.16
CA ILE A 78 -7.22 1.37 -13.88
C ILE A 78 -5.80 0.94 -13.56
N VAL A 79 -5.39 1.10 -12.29
CA VAL A 79 -4.11 0.60 -11.79
C VAL A 79 -4.34 -0.39 -10.67
N PHE A 80 -3.76 -1.58 -10.77
CA PHE A 80 -3.91 -2.63 -9.77
C PHE A 80 -2.61 -3.40 -9.50
N ASP A 81 -2.56 -4.04 -8.33
CA ASP A 81 -1.38 -4.82 -7.92
C ASP A 81 -1.44 -6.26 -8.46
N LYS A 82 -0.29 -6.90 -8.43
CA LYS A 82 -0.06 -8.29 -8.88
C LYS A 82 -1.01 -9.34 -8.28
N GLY A 83 -1.63 -9.05 -7.13
CA GLY A 83 -2.60 -9.93 -6.49
C GLY A 83 -3.90 -10.11 -7.29
N ASN A 84 -4.20 -9.17 -8.17
CA ASN A 84 -5.42 -9.16 -8.99
C ASN A 84 -5.17 -9.58 -10.45
N ASN A 85 -3.94 -9.98 -10.79
CA ASN A 85 -3.59 -10.43 -12.13
C ASN A 85 -3.97 -11.90 -12.32
N SER A 86 -5.16 -12.14 -12.81
CA SER A 86 -5.54 -13.40 -13.43
C SER A 86 -5.99 -13.12 -14.86
N GLN A 87 -5.86 -14.09 -15.75
CA GLN A 87 -6.33 -13.95 -17.13
C GLN A 87 -7.78 -13.49 -17.16
N LYS A 88 -8.65 -14.14 -16.36
CA LYS A 88 -10.06 -13.77 -16.24
C LYS A 88 -10.26 -12.31 -15.81
N ASN A 89 -9.54 -11.83 -14.80
CA ASN A 89 -9.70 -10.44 -14.34
C ASN A 89 -9.26 -9.42 -15.41
N ILE A 90 -8.30 -9.79 -16.25
CA ILE A 90 -7.84 -8.93 -17.35
C ILE A 90 -8.87 -8.90 -18.48
N GLU A 91 -9.45 -10.06 -18.81
CA GLU A 91 -10.57 -10.17 -19.77
C GLU A 91 -11.76 -9.33 -19.28
N ASP A 92 -12.18 -9.51 -18.02
CA ASP A 92 -13.27 -8.72 -17.42
C ASP A 92 -13.01 -7.19 -17.47
N ILE A 93 -11.75 -6.73 -17.33
CA ILE A 93 -11.40 -5.31 -17.50
C ILE A 93 -11.56 -4.87 -18.95
N SER A 94 -11.11 -5.69 -19.90
CA SER A 94 -11.12 -5.35 -21.32
C SER A 94 -12.54 -5.26 -21.90
N ASP A 95 -13.50 -5.95 -21.28
CA ASP A 95 -14.91 -5.96 -21.69
C ASP A 95 -15.69 -4.73 -21.19
N LEU A 96 -15.10 -3.91 -20.33
CA LEU A 96 -15.78 -2.74 -19.77
C LEU A 96 -15.54 -1.48 -20.64
N GLU A 97 -16.56 -1.03 -21.34
CA GLU A 97 -16.51 0.13 -22.29
C GLU A 97 -15.95 1.42 -21.69
N LEU A 98 -16.14 1.65 -20.38
CA LEU A 98 -15.66 2.86 -19.70
C LEU A 98 -14.18 2.78 -19.32
N ILE A 99 -13.57 1.61 -19.37
CA ILE A 99 -12.16 1.42 -19.08
C ILE A 99 -11.39 1.54 -20.39
N ARG A 100 -10.66 2.63 -20.54
CA ARG A 100 -9.80 2.85 -21.70
C ARG A 100 -8.57 1.95 -21.69
N SER A 101 -7.96 1.78 -20.54
CA SER A 101 -6.72 1.02 -20.38
C SER A 101 -6.49 0.65 -18.92
N PHE A 102 -5.50 -0.16 -18.67
CA PHE A 102 -5.05 -0.51 -17.33
C PHE A 102 -3.53 -0.52 -17.22
N VAL A 103 -3.03 -0.44 -15.98
CA VAL A 103 -1.63 -0.71 -15.64
C VAL A 103 -1.60 -1.75 -14.53
N GLY A 104 -1.09 -2.93 -14.83
CA GLY A 104 -0.89 -4.02 -13.89
C GLY A 104 0.57 -4.26 -13.57
N SER A 105 0.86 -5.11 -12.57
CA SER A 105 2.23 -5.54 -12.28
C SER A 105 2.37 -7.05 -12.27
N LEU A 106 3.47 -7.58 -12.84
CA LEU A 106 3.71 -9.01 -12.97
C LEU A 106 4.70 -9.53 -11.90
N CYS A 107 4.59 -10.83 -11.62
CA CYS A 107 5.50 -11.50 -10.70
C CYS A 107 6.74 -12.03 -11.42
N PHE A 108 7.94 -11.84 -10.85
CA PHE A 108 9.17 -12.45 -11.32
C PHE A 108 9.17 -13.99 -11.26
N THR A 109 8.27 -14.61 -10.50
CA THR A 109 8.13 -16.07 -10.45
C THR A 109 7.65 -16.63 -11.77
N SER A 110 6.75 -15.94 -12.46
CA SER A 110 6.21 -16.33 -13.79
C SER A 110 7.09 -15.80 -14.92
N TYR A 111 7.74 -14.64 -14.74
CA TYR A 111 8.56 -13.96 -15.75
C TYR A 111 10.04 -13.89 -15.30
N LYS A 112 10.66 -15.06 -15.07
CA LYS A 112 12.03 -15.19 -14.50
C LYS A 112 13.11 -14.53 -15.36
N SER A 113 12.95 -14.51 -16.68
CA SER A 113 13.92 -13.88 -17.59
C SER A 113 14.14 -12.40 -17.31
N PHE A 114 13.10 -11.68 -16.90
CA PHE A 114 13.19 -10.24 -16.63
C PHE A 114 14.03 -9.90 -15.37
N ALA A 115 14.19 -10.85 -14.45
CA ALA A 115 15.08 -10.67 -13.31
C ALA A 115 16.57 -10.55 -13.73
N ASN A 116 16.94 -11.16 -14.86
CA ASN A 116 18.31 -11.24 -15.34
C ASN A 116 18.70 -10.09 -16.26
N ILE A 117 17.78 -9.16 -16.59
CA ILE A 117 18.11 -7.97 -17.40
C ILE A 117 19.22 -7.18 -16.70
N PRO A 118 20.37 -6.97 -17.38
CA PRO A 118 21.49 -6.23 -16.81
C PRO A 118 21.13 -4.79 -16.49
N LEU A 119 21.63 -4.25 -15.35
CA LEU A 119 21.30 -2.88 -14.93
C LEU A 119 21.69 -1.83 -15.97
N LYS A 120 22.74 -2.05 -16.78
CA LYS A 120 23.15 -1.17 -17.86
C LYS A 120 22.11 -0.96 -18.96
N GLN A 121 21.11 -1.83 -19.06
CA GLN A 121 20.01 -1.69 -20.02
C GLN A 121 18.90 -0.75 -19.54
N PHE A 122 18.88 -0.42 -18.26
CA PHE A 122 17.94 0.55 -17.68
C PHE A 122 18.47 1.97 -17.93
N ASN A 123 18.39 2.42 -19.18
CA ASN A 123 19.02 3.66 -19.67
C ASN A 123 18.03 4.81 -19.87
N LYS A 124 16.74 4.58 -19.63
CA LYS A 124 15.70 5.60 -19.61
C LYS A 124 15.32 5.88 -18.16
N GLU A 125 14.98 7.13 -17.86
CA GLU A 125 14.73 7.59 -16.49
C GLU A 125 13.40 8.35 -16.40
N TYR A 126 12.67 8.12 -15.33
CA TYR A 126 11.52 8.89 -14.90
C TYR A 126 11.50 8.97 -13.36
N ASP A 127 11.62 10.19 -12.81
CA ASP A 127 11.78 10.43 -11.37
C ASP A 127 12.96 9.59 -10.82
N LYS A 128 12.75 8.81 -9.79
CA LYS A 128 13.75 7.91 -9.17
C LYS A 128 13.84 6.52 -9.82
N TRP A 129 13.17 6.30 -10.93
CA TRP A 129 13.08 5.00 -11.59
C TRP A 129 13.81 5.04 -12.94
N ASN A 130 14.78 4.14 -13.06
CA ASN A 130 15.31 3.79 -14.38
C ASN A 130 14.44 2.68 -14.97
N TYR A 131 14.22 2.66 -16.27
CA TYR A 131 13.37 1.66 -16.88
C TYR A 131 13.87 1.20 -18.26
N VAL A 132 13.35 0.05 -18.66
CA VAL A 132 13.45 -0.52 -20.01
C VAL A 132 12.05 -0.94 -20.43
N GLU A 133 11.73 -0.69 -21.71
CA GLU A 133 10.46 -1.09 -22.28
C GLU A 133 10.66 -2.18 -23.35
N LEU A 134 9.69 -3.07 -23.45
CA LEU A 134 9.64 -4.14 -24.43
C LEU A 134 8.20 -4.56 -24.71
N LYS A 135 7.98 -5.25 -25.82
CA LYS A 135 6.70 -5.87 -26.14
C LYS A 135 6.83 -7.37 -25.94
N LYS A 136 5.84 -7.97 -25.32
CA LYS A 136 5.76 -9.42 -25.10
C LYS A 136 4.34 -9.83 -24.84
N GLU A 137 4.02 -11.06 -25.20
CA GLU A 137 2.75 -11.68 -24.89
C GLU A 137 2.57 -11.93 -23.40
N VAL A 138 1.44 -11.51 -22.87
CA VAL A 138 1.01 -11.65 -21.47
C VAL A 138 -0.46 -12.07 -21.49
N PHE A 139 -0.80 -13.22 -20.92
CA PHE A 139 -2.15 -13.81 -20.96
C PHE A 139 -2.73 -13.87 -22.39
N ASP A 140 -1.93 -14.43 -23.32
CA ASP A 140 -2.28 -14.67 -24.72
C ASP A 140 -2.58 -13.41 -25.56
N GLN A 141 -2.14 -12.22 -25.06
CA GLN A 141 -2.30 -10.95 -25.75
C GLN A 141 -1.00 -10.15 -25.75
N GLU A 142 -0.72 -9.43 -26.85
CA GLU A 142 0.45 -8.54 -26.92
C GLU A 142 0.33 -7.42 -25.90
N ALA A 143 1.37 -7.25 -25.08
CA ALA A 143 1.44 -6.25 -24.06
C ALA A 143 2.71 -5.40 -24.15
N LYS A 144 2.58 -4.14 -23.82
CA LYS A 144 3.72 -3.28 -23.52
C LYS A 144 4.15 -3.54 -22.08
N ILE A 145 5.42 -3.91 -21.91
CA ILE A 145 6.02 -4.19 -20.62
C ILE A 145 7.04 -3.11 -20.31
N VAL A 146 6.96 -2.56 -19.11
CA VAL A 146 7.95 -1.61 -18.58
C VAL A 146 8.55 -2.21 -17.33
N ILE A 147 9.84 -2.50 -17.37
CA ILE A 147 10.57 -3.00 -16.21
C ILE A 147 11.30 -1.83 -15.59
N CYS A 148 10.89 -1.47 -14.36
CA CYS A 148 11.46 -0.37 -13.62
C CYS A 148 12.52 -0.88 -12.65
N TYR A 149 13.53 -0.05 -12.37
CA TYR A 149 14.59 -0.29 -11.42
C TYR A 149 14.87 0.98 -10.62
N SER A 150 15.05 0.82 -9.30
CA SER A 150 15.46 1.91 -8.39
C SER A 150 16.55 1.40 -7.44
N ASP A 151 17.69 2.09 -7.39
CA ASP A 151 18.77 1.78 -6.46
C ASP A 151 18.34 1.95 -5.01
N VAL A 152 17.56 2.99 -4.71
CA VAL A 152 17.02 3.26 -3.38
C VAL A 152 16.14 2.09 -2.90
N GLU A 153 15.21 1.66 -3.72
CA GLU A 153 14.33 0.51 -3.41
C GLU A 153 15.14 -0.79 -3.27
N ARG A 154 16.15 -0.97 -4.12
CA ARG A 154 17.05 -2.12 -4.02
C ARG A 154 17.79 -2.16 -2.70
N GLN A 155 18.36 -1.03 -2.29
CA GLN A 155 19.08 -0.93 -1.04
C GLN A 155 18.18 -1.22 0.16
N HIS A 156 17.01 -0.60 0.23
CA HIS A 156 16.02 -0.86 1.28
C HIS A 156 15.62 -2.35 1.36
N GLN A 157 15.41 -3.00 0.21
CA GLN A 157 15.08 -4.42 0.17
C GLN A 157 16.24 -5.30 0.60
N LEU A 158 17.48 -4.96 0.21
CA LEU A 158 18.70 -5.66 0.66
C LEU A 158 18.89 -5.53 2.17
N ASP A 159 18.77 -4.34 2.72
CA ASP A 159 18.93 -4.08 4.14
C ASP A 159 17.88 -4.82 4.96
N SER A 160 16.63 -4.75 4.55
CA SER A 160 15.53 -5.50 5.18
C SER A 160 15.77 -7.01 5.12
N PHE A 161 16.25 -7.52 3.99
CA PHE A 161 16.55 -8.93 3.82
C PHE A 161 17.71 -9.38 4.71
N ASN A 162 18.81 -8.62 4.74
CA ASN A 162 19.99 -8.90 5.55
C ASN A 162 19.66 -8.78 7.05
N LYS A 163 18.91 -7.77 7.46
CA LYS A 163 18.42 -7.58 8.83
C LYS A 163 17.64 -8.81 9.32
N LYS A 164 16.71 -9.31 8.50
CA LYS A 164 15.94 -10.52 8.83
C LYS A 164 16.81 -11.76 9.00
N ILE A 165 17.85 -11.93 8.18
CA ILE A 165 18.81 -13.03 8.32
C ILE A 165 19.57 -12.88 9.65
N LYS A 166 20.10 -11.69 9.94
CA LYS A 166 20.83 -11.40 11.17
C LYS A 166 19.98 -11.62 12.43
N GLU A 167 18.75 -11.11 12.46
CA GLU A 167 17.82 -11.32 13.56
C GLU A 167 17.49 -12.81 13.77
N THR A 168 17.37 -13.54 12.67
CA THR A 168 17.14 -14.99 12.69
C THR A 168 18.32 -15.72 13.28
N GLN A 169 19.54 -15.38 12.86
CA GLN A 169 20.76 -15.96 13.39
C GLN A 169 20.92 -15.71 14.90
N GLN A 170 20.66 -14.46 15.33
CA GLN A 170 20.72 -14.10 16.76
C GLN A 170 19.71 -14.86 17.62
N LYS A 171 18.47 -15.00 17.13
CA LYS A 171 17.43 -15.76 17.83
C LYS A 171 17.79 -17.25 17.92
N LEU A 172 18.28 -17.81 16.82
CA LEU A 172 18.70 -19.19 16.76
C LEU A 172 19.90 -19.46 17.68
N GLN A 173 20.88 -18.57 17.73
CA GLN A 173 22.02 -18.66 18.63
C GLN A 173 21.59 -18.68 20.10
N LYS A 174 20.67 -17.76 20.50
CA LYS A 174 20.15 -17.74 21.87
C LYS A 174 19.46 -19.05 22.27
N GLU A 175 18.70 -19.67 21.36
CA GLU A 175 18.09 -20.97 21.64
C GLU A 175 19.14 -22.08 21.77
N ILE A 176 20.19 -22.06 20.97
CA ILE A 176 21.28 -23.04 21.04
C ILE A 176 22.10 -22.87 22.32
N ASP A 177 22.37 -21.62 22.71
CA ASP A 177 23.08 -21.33 23.98
C ASP A 177 22.30 -21.83 25.20
N SER A 178 20.99 -21.97 25.10
CA SER A 178 20.13 -22.53 26.16
C SER A 178 20.20 -24.06 26.28
N ILE A 179 20.80 -24.75 25.30
CA ILE A 179 20.89 -26.21 25.27
C ILE A 179 22.09 -26.66 26.13
N LYS A 180 21.85 -27.43 27.21
CA LYS A 180 22.89 -27.98 28.05
C LYS A 180 23.64 -29.10 27.31
N LYS A 181 24.97 -29.09 27.37
CA LYS A 181 25.90 -29.99 26.66
C LYS A 181 25.62 -31.51 26.75
N LYS A 182 24.96 -31.97 27.82
CA LYS A 182 24.73 -33.41 28.08
C LYS A 182 23.57 -34.04 27.30
N SER A 183 22.79 -33.29 26.51
CA SER A 183 21.57 -33.82 25.88
C SER A 183 21.57 -33.85 24.35
N ASP A 184 22.69 -33.72 23.68
CA ASP A 184 22.76 -33.20 22.32
C ASP A 184 22.86 -34.17 21.15
N LYS A 185 22.21 -35.32 21.23
CA LYS A 185 21.97 -36.12 20.01
C LYS A 185 21.00 -35.44 19.00
N ASN A 186 20.43 -34.26 19.32
CA ASN A 186 19.33 -33.64 18.54
C ASN A 186 19.41 -32.10 18.30
N ILE A 187 20.62 -31.48 18.34
CA ILE A 187 20.76 -30.03 18.03
C ILE A 187 20.21 -29.73 16.64
N LYS A 188 20.58 -30.53 15.66
CA LYS A 188 20.12 -30.36 14.27
C LYS A 188 18.59 -30.35 14.17
N SER A 189 17.92 -31.29 14.84
CA SER A 189 16.45 -31.37 14.87
C SER A 189 15.82 -30.16 15.58
N LYS A 190 16.44 -29.66 16.67
CA LYS A 190 15.99 -28.46 17.38
C LYS A 190 16.12 -27.19 16.52
N ILE A 191 17.21 -27.05 15.77
CA ILE A 191 17.41 -25.95 14.81
C ILE A 191 16.38 -26.03 13.70
N GLU A 192 16.17 -27.18 13.11
CA GLU A 192 15.17 -27.39 12.06
C GLU A 192 13.75 -27.08 12.57
N LYS A 193 13.42 -27.54 13.78
CA LYS A 193 12.15 -27.23 14.43
C LYS A 193 11.99 -25.74 14.73
N TYR A 194 13.07 -25.07 15.14
CA TYR A 194 13.07 -23.62 15.35
C TYR A 194 12.88 -22.87 14.04
N LEU A 195 13.64 -23.21 13.02
CA LEU A 195 13.52 -22.65 11.69
C LEU A 195 12.12 -22.88 11.08
N TYR A 196 11.48 -24.00 11.42
CA TYR A 196 10.11 -24.31 11.02
C TYR A 196 9.08 -23.56 11.87
N LYS A 197 9.18 -23.57 13.20
CA LYS A 197 8.21 -23.00 14.15
C LYS A 197 8.14 -21.47 14.10
N ASN A 198 9.25 -20.81 13.94
CA ASN A 198 9.28 -19.35 13.92
C ASN A 198 8.84 -18.76 12.60
N LYS A 199 8.40 -19.68 11.69
CA LYS A 199 8.11 -19.18 10.36
C LYS A 199 9.02 -17.97 9.99
N ILE A 200 10.08 -18.04 10.41
CA ILE A 200 10.81 -18.44 9.39
C ILE A 200 9.90 -19.49 8.85
N LYS A 201 8.90 -19.39 9.43
CA LYS A 201 7.55 -19.63 9.24
C LYS A 201 7.04 -19.40 7.86
N SER A 202 7.77 -18.97 6.98
CA SER A 202 7.53 -19.16 5.60
C SER A 202 8.56 -20.19 5.18
N SER A 203 8.14 -21.20 4.52
CA SER A 203 8.90 -21.97 3.55
C SER A 203 9.90 -21.11 2.73
N LYS A 204 9.76 -19.77 2.74
CA LYS A 204 10.56 -18.74 2.13
C LYS A 204 11.91 -18.51 2.82
N ALA A 205 12.03 -18.50 4.13
CA ALA A 205 13.36 -18.29 4.74
C ALA A 205 14.22 -19.55 4.72
N LYS A 206 13.60 -20.73 4.83
CA LYS A 206 14.30 -22.03 4.63
C LYS A 206 14.88 -22.15 3.21
N ARG A 207 14.27 -21.52 2.22
CA ARG A 207 14.81 -21.44 0.85
C ARG A 207 16.02 -20.54 0.73
N TYR A 208 16.15 -19.52 1.57
CA TYR A 208 17.13 -18.45 1.40
C TYR A 208 18.35 -18.59 2.28
N VAL A 209 18.35 -19.49 3.26
CA VAL A 209 19.48 -19.69 4.16
C VAL A 209 19.75 -21.18 4.40
N ASN A 210 21.01 -21.55 4.33
CA ASN A 210 21.55 -22.77 4.91
C ASN A 210 22.17 -22.41 6.25
N TYR A 211 22.37 -23.40 7.10
CA TYR A 211 23.06 -23.22 8.36
C TYR A 211 24.26 -24.17 8.47
N SER A 212 25.33 -23.71 9.12
CA SER A 212 26.43 -24.52 9.64
C SER A 212 26.47 -24.38 11.15
N ILE A 213 26.92 -25.43 11.82
CA ILE A 213 27.11 -25.45 13.26
C ILE A 213 28.58 -25.80 13.48
N ASP A 214 29.31 -24.89 14.09
CA ASP A 214 30.69 -25.07 14.47
C ASP A 214 30.75 -25.17 15.99
N THR A 215 31.72 -25.95 16.51
CA THR A 215 31.97 -26.06 17.96
C THR A 215 33.24 -25.31 18.26
N MET A 216 33.14 -24.20 19.00
CA MET A 216 34.29 -23.43 19.47
C MET A 216 34.24 -23.30 20.99
N ASN A 217 35.39 -23.62 21.65
CA ASN A 217 35.50 -23.50 23.11
C ASN A 217 34.32 -24.11 23.88
N ASP A 218 33.94 -25.33 23.49
CA ASP A 218 32.81 -26.04 24.08
C ASP A 218 31.43 -25.39 23.90
N LYS A 219 31.28 -24.40 23.02
CA LYS A 219 30.01 -23.77 22.66
C LYS A 219 29.69 -24.01 21.19
N TYR A 220 28.41 -24.19 20.90
CA TYR A 220 27.91 -24.28 19.54
C TYR A 220 27.72 -22.90 18.95
N GLN A 221 28.33 -22.67 17.81
CA GLN A 221 28.10 -21.45 17.03
C GLN A 221 27.34 -21.79 15.76
N VAL A 222 26.25 -21.07 15.50
CA VAL A 222 25.43 -21.20 14.27
C VAL A 222 25.73 -20.07 13.33
N THR A 223 26.02 -20.42 12.10
CA THR A 223 26.18 -19.46 11.00
C THR A 223 25.10 -19.70 9.93
N LEU A 224 24.42 -18.65 9.49
CA LEU A 224 23.48 -18.70 8.39
C LEU A 224 24.15 -18.21 7.10
N VAL A 225 24.13 -19.06 6.08
CA VAL A 225 24.70 -18.77 4.76
C VAL A 225 23.58 -18.63 3.74
N LYS A 226 23.65 -17.62 2.87
CA LYS A 226 22.68 -17.42 1.78
C LYS A 226 22.76 -18.57 0.77
N THR A 227 21.61 -19.08 0.38
CA THR A 227 21.49 -20.08 -0.68
C THR A 227 21.55 -19.43 -2.08
N ASN A 228 21.73 -20.24 -3.12
CA ASN A 228 21.63 -19.80 -4.51
C ASN A 228 20.25 -19.18 -4.81
N GLU A 229 19.18 -19.66 -4.16
CA GLU A 229 17.85 -19.04 -4.29
C GLU A 229 17.79 -17.64 -3.67
N ALA A 230 18.53 -17.38 -2.58
CA ALA A 230 18.65 -16.04 -2.03
C ALA A 230 19.34 -15.09 -3.03
N ILE A 231 20.40 -15.54 -3.67
CA ILE A 231 21.12 -14.77 -4.69
C ILE A 231 20.21 -14.48 -5.88
N LYS A 232 19.47 -15.48 -6.38
CA LYS A 232 18.46 -15.30 -7.45
C LYS A 232 17.39 -14.30 -7.05
N LYS A 233 16.91 -14.36 -5.80
CA LYS A 233 15.91 -13.42 -5.27
C LYS A 233 16.44 -11.99 -5.22
N GLN A 234 17.70 -11.80 -4.81
CA GLN A 234 18.34 -10.48 -4.77
C GLN A 234 18.44 -9.81 -6.16
N LYS A 235 18.49 -10.59 -7.25
CA LYS A 235 18.44 -10.05 -8.62
C LYS A 235 17.12 -9.34 -8.95
N THR A 236 16.05 -9.61 -8.20
CA THR A 236 14.75 -8.96 -8.37
C THR A 236 14.58 -7.72 -7.50
N PHE A 237 15.52 -7.46 -6.58
CA PHE A 237 15.42 -6.32 -5.69
C PHE A 237 15.56 -5.00 -6.46
N GLY A 238 14.76 -4.01 -6.08
CA GLY A 238 14.67 -2.73 -6.77
C GLY A 238 13.92 -2.78 -8.10
N LYS A 239 13.59 -3.98 -8.61
CA LYS A 239 12.92 -4.14 -9.90
C LYS A 239 11.41 -4.35 -9.73
N ARG A 240 10.64 -3.83 -10.69
CA ARG A 240 9.19 -4.08 -10.85
C ARG A 240 8.89 -4.32 -12.32
N ILE A 241 7.94 -5.20 -12.61
CA ILE A 241 7.46 -5.45 -13.96
C ILE A 241 6.06 -4.88 -14.06
N LEU A 242 5.88 -3.89 -14.91
CA LEU A 242 4.59 -3.25 -15.20
C LEU A 242 4.15 -3.67 -16.60
N PHE A 243 2.84 -3.73 -16.86
CA PHE A 243 2.32 -4.06 -18.17
C PHE A 243 0.96 -3.40 -18.43
N THR A 244 0.68 -3.21 -19.71
CA THR A 244 -0.62 -2.75 -20.22
C THR A 244 -0.83 -3.32 -21.62
N TYR A 245 -2.09 -3.41 -22.05
CA TYR A 245 -2.42 -3.72 -23.45
C TYR A 245 -2.52 -2.46 -24.31
N ASP A 246 -2.50 -1.28 -23.72
CA ASP A 246 -2.38 -0.01 -24.45
C ASP A 246 -0.92 0.17 -24.91
N LEU A 247 -0.63 -0.29 -26.14
CA LEU A 247 0.70 -0.25 -26.72
C LEU A 247 1.22 1.17 -26.96
N GLU A 248 0.29 2.13 -27.07
CA GLU A 248 0.61 3.54 -27.34
C GLU A 248 0.85 4.34 -26.05
N MET A 249 0.51 3.79 -24.89
CA MET A 249 0.74 4.48 -23.62
C MET A 249 2.23 4.72 -23.38
N PRO A 250 2.71 5.96 -23.16
CA PRO A 250 4.11 6.23 -22.86
C PRO A 250 4.60 5.47 -21.61
N ALA A 251 5.84 4.96 -21.66
CA ALA A 251 6.40 4.19 -20.54
C ALA A 251 6.46 5.02 -19.26
N GLU A 252 6.80 6.31 -19.35
CA GLU A 252 6.81 7.25 -18.23
C GLU A 252 5.43 7.34 -17.57
N LYS A 253 4.37 7.34 -18.38
CA LYS A 253 2.99 7.38 -17.89
C LYS A 253 2.63 6.10 -17.14
N ILE A 254 3.07 4.94 -17.63
CA ILE A 254 2.90 3.64 -16.96
C ILE A 254 3.59 3.65 -15.59
N VAL A 255 4.85 4.15 -15.55
CA VAL A 255 5.62 4.26 -14.30
C VAL A 255 4.93 5.21 -13.33
N GLN A 256 4.52 6.39 -13.79
CA GLN A 256 3.81 7.40 -13.00
C GLN A 256 2.53 6.84 -12.39
N LEU A 257 1.65 6.28 -13.22
CA LEU A 257 0.37 5.74 -12.78
C LEU A 257 0.54 4.64 -11.73
N TYR A 258 1.50 3.74 -11.94
CA TYR A 258 1.77 2.69 -10.96
C TYR A 258 2.40 3.23 -9.67
N HIS A 259 3.23 4.27 -9.76
CA HIS A 259 3.76 4.94 -8.58
C HIS A 259 2.65 5.62 -7.79
N ASP A 260 1.71 6.28 -8.45
CA ASP A 260 0.57 6.98 -7.81
C ASP A 260 -0.36 6.03 -7.02
N LYS A 261 -0.21 4.72 -7.18
CA LYS A 261 -0.86 3.70 -6.33
C LYS A 261 -0.59 3.91 -4.84
N TYR A 262 0.52 4.56 -4.44
CA TYR A 262 0.80 4.84 -3.03
C TYR A 262 -0.31 5.68 -2.36
N LYS A 263 -1.07 6.48 -3.11
CA LYS A 263 -2.17 7.31 -2.60
C LYS A 263 -3.29 6.48 -1.97
N VAL A 264 -3.56 5.30 -2.54
CA VAL A 264 -4.48 4.34 -1.92
C VAL A 264 -3.89 3.73 -0.66
N GLU A 265 -2.60 3.42 -0.67
CA GLU A 265 -1.91 2.90 0.52
C GLU A 265 -1.93 3.95 1.65
N ASP A 266 -1.78 5.24 1.31
CA ASP A 266 -1.90 6.37 2.24
C ASP A 266 -3.33 6.52 2.78
N ALA A 267 -4.34 6.39 1.92
CA ALA A 267 -5.73 6.38 2.35
C ALA A 267 -5.96 5.29 3.40
N PHE A 268 -5.59 4.04 3.10
CA PHE A 268 -5.71 2.95 4.07
C PHE A 268 -4.87 3.14 5.34
N ARG A 269 -3.71 3.78 5.24
CA ARG A 269 -2.88 4.12 6.40
C ARG A 269 -3.61 5.10 7.31
N SER A 270 -4.24 6.14 6.73
CA SER A 270 -5.04 7.12 7.47
C SER A 270 -6.20 6.46 8.22
N PHE A 271 -6.89 5.49 7.60
CA PHE A 271 -7.96 4.72 8.24
C PHE A 271 -7.46 3.77 9.34
N LYS A 272 -6.23 3.25 9.25
CA LYS A 272 -5.67 2.31 10.22
C LYS A 272 -5.10 2.96 11.46
N ARG A 273 -4.44 4.11 11.31
CA ARG A 273 -3.69 4.74 12.41
C ARG A 273 -4.55 5.54 13.37
N GLY A 274 -5.78 5.90 12.98
CA GLY A 274 -6.68 6.68 13.81
C GLY A 274 -6.24 8.13 14.05
N GLU A 275 -5.12 8.56 13.46
CA GLU A 275 -4.58 9.92 13.61
C GLU A 275 -5.44 10.96 12.87
N ILE A 276 -6.06 10.56 11.78
CA ILE A 276 -6.82 11.45 10.89
C ILE A 276 -8.29 11.03 10.82
N VAL A 277 -8.52 9.73 10.62
CA VAL A 277 -9.85 9.13 10.54
C VAL A 277 -9.94 7.93 11.46
N ASN A 278 -10.86 7.96 12.40
CA ASN A 278 -10.96 6.95 13.46
C ASN A 278 -11.81 5.74 13.01
N TYR A 279 -11.33 5.02 11.98
CA TYR A 279 -12.06 3.88 11.41
C TYR A 279 -11.84 2.59 12.19
N THR A 280 -10.64 2.36 12.75
CA THR A 280 -10.30 1.15 13.51
C THR A 280 -9.92 1.49 14.95
N PRO A 281 -10.39 0.70 15.94
CA PRO A 281 -11.23 -0.49 15.83
C PRO A 281 -12.69 -0.16 15.49
N ILE A 282 -13.38 -1.09 14.80
CA ILE A 282 -14.81 -0.98 14.54
C ILE A 282 -15.55 -1.47 15.80
N PHE A 283 -16.28 -0.58 16.47
CA PHE A 283 -17.03 -0.89 17.68
C PHE A 283 -18.47 -1.37 17.42
N HIS A 284 -18.91 -1.34 16.17
CA HIS A 284 -20.26 -1.74 15.77
C HIS A 284 -20.33 -3.20 15.36
N TRP A 285 -21.49 -3.85 15.65
CA TRP A 285 -21.71 -5.28 15.48
C TRP A 285 -22.70 -5.60 14.35
N THR A 286 -23.54 -4.64 13.95
CA THR A 286 -24.53 -4.84 12.88
C THR A 286 -24.03 -4.28 11.56
N ASP A 287 -24.37 -4.94 10.46
CA ASP A 287 -23.96 -4.53 9.11
C ASP A 287 -24.38 -3.09 8.78
N SER A 288 -25.59 -2.69 9.19
CA SER A 288 -26.10 -1.33 8.98
C SER A 288 -25.22 -0.28 9.67
N LYS A 289 -24.86 -0.49 10.93
CA LYS A 289 -24.02 0.45 11.69
C LYS A 289 -22.58 0.47 11.17
N ILE A 290 -22.04 -0.68 10.75
CA ILE A 290 -20.71 -0.75 10.11
C ILE A 290 -20.72 0.05 8.80
N ARG A 291 -21.78 -0.06 7.99
CA ARG A 291 -21.94 0.73 6.75
C ARG A 291 -22.01 2.22 7.02
N VAL A 292 -22.79 2.65 8.02
CA VAL A 292 -22.89 4.06 8.40
C VAL A 292 -21.54 4.58 8.91
N GLN A 293 -20.85 3.86 9.81
CA GLN A 293 -19.51 4.25 10.26
C GLN A 293 -18.54 4.38 9.09
N SER A 294 -18.55 3.43 8.17
CA SER A 294 -17.69 3.47 7.00
C SER A 294 -17.99 4.67 6.11
N PHE A 295 -19.28 4.96 5.87
CA PHE A 295 -19.70 6.14 5.10
C PHE A 295 -19.20 7.43 5.73
N VAL A 296 -19.44 7.62 7.03
CA VAL A 296 -19.00 8.82 7.76
C VAL A 296 -17.49 8.99 7.69
N ASN A 297 -16.72 7.91 7.88
CA ASN A 297 -15.27 7.98 7.80
C ASN A 297 -14.74 8.27 6.38
N ILE A 298 -15.39 7.73 5.34
CA ILE A 298 -15.04 8.04 3.94
C ILE A 298 -15.33 9.52 3.64
N MET A 299 -16.47 10.04 4.10
CA MET A 299 -16.81 11.46 3.94
C MET A 299 -15.82 12.37 4.69
N ALA A 300 -15.46 12.02 5.92
CA ALA A 300 -14.44 12.74 6.67
C ALA A 300 -13.09 12.75 5.92
N TYR A 301 -12.67 11.61 5.40
CA TYR A 301 -11.45 11.51 4.60
C TYR A 301 -11.52 12.37 3.33
N LEU A 302 -12.66 12.37 2.62
CA LEU A 302 -12.89 13.22 1.45
C LEU A 302 -12.74 14.71 1.79
N LEU A 303 -13.35 15.17 2.88
CA LEU A 303 -13.24 16.57 3.33
C LEU A 303 -11.79 16.95 3.63
N ILE A 304 -11.07 16.08 4.33
CA ILE A 304 -9.64 16.29 4.63
C ILE A 304 -8.81 16.38 3.34
N LYS A 305 -9.09 15.53 2.35
CA LYS A 305 -8.40 15.57 1.06
C LYS A 305 -8.73 16.83 0.24
N ILE A 306 -9.96 17.34 0.32
CA ILE A 306 -10.33 18.61 -0.29
C ILE A 306 -9.57 19.76 0.36
N THR A 307 -9.45 19.74 1.68
CA THR A 307 -8.65 20.71 2.45
C THR A 307 -7.18 20.68 2.02
N ASP A 308 -6.58 19.49 1.97
CA ASP A 308 -5.21 19.27 1.50
C ASP A 308 -5.00 19.80 0.06
N MET A 309 -5.94 19.52 -0.84
CA MET A 309 -5.90 20.04 -2.21
C MET A 309 -5.92 21.58 -2.24
N LYS A 310 -6.81 22.23 -1.48
CA LYS A 310 -6.85 23.69 -1.42
C LYS A 310 -5.51 24.28 -0.95
N ILE A 311 -4.95 23.73 0.13
CA ILE A 311 -3.67 24.20 0.69
C ILE A 311 -2.52 24.01 -0.32
N ARG A 312 -2.44 22.85 -0.97
CA ARG A 312 -1.41 22.57 -1.99
C ARG A 312 -1.48 23.49 -3.21
N ASN A 313 -2.70 23.82 -3.65
CA ASN A 313 -2.89 24.73 -4.78
C ASN A 313 -2.40 26.15 -4.49
N TYR A 314 -2.28 26.53 -3.22
CA TYR A 314 -1.65 27.79 -2.79
C TYR A 314 -0.13 27.67 -2.55
N GLY A 315 0.48 26.52 -2.88
CA GLY A 315 1.93 26.30 -2.84
C GLY A 315 2.46 25.78 -1.51
N ASP A 316 1.62 25.56 -0.50
CA ASP A 316 2.04 24.96 0.77
C ASP A 316 2.01 23.42 0.70
N ARG A 317 3.07 22.78 1.20
CA ARG A 317 3.18 21.32 1.28
C ARG A 317 3.17 20.87 2.73
N LEU A 318 1.99 20.71 3.29
CA LEU A 318 1.79 20.17 4.63
C LEU A 318 1.50 18.66 4.58
N SER A 319 1.83 17.95 5.65
CA SER A 319 1.26 16.63 5.87
C SER A 319 -0.21 16.76 6.30
N LEU A 320 -1.03 15.74 6.05
CA LEU A 320 -2.42 15.75 6.53
C LEU A 320 -2.51 15.91 8.05
N ALA A 321 -1.59 15.28 8.81
CA ALA A 321 -1.52 15.44 10.25
C ALA A 321 -1.23 16.89 10.66
N SER A 322 -0.22 17.51 10.06
CA SER A 322 0.12 18.93 10.33
C SER A 322 -1.01 19.89 9.95
N THR A 323 -1.75 19.57 8.86
CA THR A 323 -2.94 20.36 8.51
C THR A 323 -4.00 20.28 9.59
N MET A 324 -4.25 19.09 10.13
CA MET A 324 -5.26 18.90 11.19
C MET A 324 -4.83 19.60 12.49
N GLU A 325 -3.54 19.51 12.88
CA GLU A 325 -3.01 20.22 14.04
C GLU A 325 -3.21 21.74 13.92
N ILE A 326 -2.91 22.32 12.75
CA ILE A 326 -3.13 23.75 12.51
C ILE A 326 -4.61 24.12 12.62
N LEU A 327 -5.51 23.29 12.09
CA LEU A 327 -6.95 23.56 12.15
C LEU A 327 -7.50 23.41 13.58
N GLU A 328 -6.96 22.47 14.36
CA GLU A 328 -7.36 22.29 15.77
C GLU A 328 -6.97 23.49 16.64
N ASP A 329 -5.93 24.22 16.28
CA ASP A 329 -5.48 25.42 17.00
C ASP A 329 -6.30 26.66 16.68
N ILE A 330 -7.04 26.70 15.57
CA ILE A 330 -7.96 27.77 15.20
C ILE A 330 -9.24 27.62 16.02
N LYS A 331 -9.57 28.61 16.85
CA LYS A 331 -10.70 28.55 17.79
C LYS A 331 -11.59 29.77 17.68
N GLU A 332 -12.88 29.56 17.73
CA GLU A 332 -13.84 30.63 17.97
C GLU A 332 -13.88 30.91 19.49
N VAL A 333 -13.65 32.16 19.85
CA VAL A 333 -13.75 32.64 21.23
C VAL A 333 -14.99 33.49 21.37
N THR A 334 -15.96 32.99 22.14
CA THR A 334 -17.18 33.73 22.46
C THR A 334 -17.03 34.45 23.82
N MET A 335 -17.09 35.75 23.81
CA MET A 335 -17.12 36.60 25.02
C MET A 335 -18.57 36.87 25.39
N ILE A 336 -18.91 36.61 26.66
CA ILE A 336 -20.22 36.93 27.24
C ILE A 336 -20.05 38.05 28.22
N PHE A 337 -20.65 39.20 27.95
CA PHE A 337 -20.60 40.37 28.83
C PHE A 337 -21.71 40.30 29.89
N SER A 338 -21.53 41.00 31.01
CA SER A 338 -22.52 41.09 32.09
C SER A 338 -23.90 41.60 31.64
N THR A 339 -23.95 42.32 30.54
CA THR A 339 -25.16 42.81 29.88
C THR A 339 -25.87 41.75 29.04
N LYS A 340 -25.46 40.46 29.07
CA LYS A 340 -25.90 39.38 28.20
C LYS A 340 -25.61 39.61 26.72
N LYS A 341 -24.81 40.57 26.35
CA LYS A 341 -24.28 40.71 24.99
C LYS A 341 -23.21 39.66 24.79
N THR A 342 -23.22 39.02 23.61
CA THR A 342 -22.19 38.07 23.19
C THR A 342 -21.42 38.67 22.03
N MET A 343 -20.12 38.43 21.98
CA MET A 343 -19.26 38.74 20.85
C MET A 343 -18.37 37.53 20.56
N SER A 344 -18.43 37.02 19.33
CA SER A 344 -17.57 35.94 18.90
C SER A 344 -16.46 36.45 18.00
N LYS A 345 -15.27 35.91 18.16
CA LYS A 345 -14.10 36.22 17.32
C LYS A 345 -13.27 34.96 17.11
N VAL A 346 -12.82 34.73 15.87
CA VAL A 346 -11.88 33.64 15.57
C VAL A 346 -10.49 34.07 16.03
N SER A 347 -9.82 33.17 16.76
CA SER A 347 -8.46 33.35 17.25
C SER A 347 -7.48 32.53 16.40
N TYR A 348 -6.44 33.21 15.93
CA TYR A 348 -5.36 32.63 15.16
C TYR A 348 -4.07 32.70 15.98
N PRO A 349 -3.47 31.56 16.39
CA PRO A 349 -2.24 31.54 17.21
C PRO A 349 -1.05 32.18 16.50
N SER A 350 -1.00 32.20 15.17
CA SER A 350 0.05 32.82 14.38
C SER A 350 -0.46 33.29 13.01
N LYS A 351 0.36 34.12 12.32
CA LYS A 351 0.10 34.55 10.94
C LYS A 351 -0.04 33.39 9.96
N TYR A 352 0.56 32.26 10.27
CA TYR A 352 0.45 31.06 9.45
C TYR A 352 -0.94 30.42 9.57
N HIS A 353 -1.52 30.35 10.78
CA HIS A 353 -2.90 29.89 10.99
C HIS A 353 -3.90 30.81 10.28
N GLU A 354 -3.69 32.13 10.37
CA GLU A 354 -4.51 33.12 9.64
C GLU A 354 -4.42 32.89 8.12
N LYS A 355 -3.22 32.65 7.58
CA LYS A 355 -3.04 32.32 6.15
C LYS A 355 -3.83 31.07 5.76
N ILE A 356 -3.75 30.00 6.54
CA ILE A 356 -4.50 28.75 6.27
C ILE A 356 -6.00 28.99 6.37
N ALA A 357 -6.46 29.75 7.34
CA ALA A 357 -7.87 30.11 7.48
C ALA A 357 -8.40 30.86 6.23
N ARG A 358 -7.64 31.80 5.69
CA ARG A 358 -7.97 32.52 4.45
C ARG A 358 -8.03 31.58 3.23
N ILE A 359 -7.04 30.67 3.08
CA ILE A 359 -7.02 29.67 2.01
C ILE A 359 -8.30 28.80 2.03
N LEU A 360 -8.80 28.52 3.23
CA LEU A 360 -9.97 27.68 3.44
C LEU A 360 -11.28 28.46 3.52
N ASP A 361 -11.25 29.78 3.33
CA ASP A 361 -12.40 30.68 3.42
C ASP A 361 -13.10 30.65 4.81
N LEU A 362 -12.37 30.41 5.89
CA LEU A 362 -12.95 30.30 7.23
C LEU A 362 -13.47 31.65 7.75
N GLU A 363 -12.94 32.77 7.23
CA GLU A 363 -13.39 34.13 7.58
C GLU A 363 -14.89 34.36 7.27
N LYS A 364 -15.48 33.59 6.37
CA LYS A 364 -16.94 33.66 6.07
C LYS A 364 -17.84 33.22 7.23
N TYR A 365 -17.27 32.55 8.21
CA TYR A 365 -17.96 32.07 9.40
C TYR A 365 -17.70 32.94 10.62
N GLU A 366 -16.96 34.06 10.48
CA GLU A 366 -16.85 35.08 11.50
C GLU A 366 -18.14 35.88 11.55
N SER A 367 -18.94 35.70 12.61
CA SER A 367 -20.23 36.39 12.84
C SER A 367 -20.04 37.67 13.64
#